data_15b954f61a97d51320d9d331ab6c9817
#
_entry.id   15b954f61a97d51320d9d331ab6c9817
#
_cell.length_a   1.000
_cell.length_b   1.000
_cell.length_c   1.000
_cell.angle_alpha   90.00
_cell.angle_beta   90.00
_cell.angle_gamma   90.00
#
_symmetry.space_group_name_H-M   'P 1'
#
loop_
_entity.id
_entity.type
_entity.pdbx_description
1 polymer ?
#
loop_
_entity_poly.entity_id
_entity_poly.type
_entity_poly.pdbx_seq_one_letter_code
_entity_poly.pdbx_strand_id
1 'polypeptide(L)'
;MKGLNYLLFLEKNFRRVFYSTKEGIVIWYALTCQKKEEYSTMNICSTFLHEKAFNRVFVLTYDRMRRFEGVWHMEKKLLFPAHIFFESEDRKTLTEELRRCPILNEIENELFVIRREEETLLKELCDESGNLRMSEGIIREGIPQIVKGPLKGMESRIRKIDRHKRLAKVDAAIDTTEMEYTGSRWSFRCIPAGLEIKEKTV
;
A
#
# COMPACT_ATOMS: atom_id res chain seq x y z
N MET A 1 -26.16 -16.54 -3.35
CA MET A 1 -25.00 -17.41 -3.64
C MET A 1 -23.79 -16.65 -4.19
N LYS A 2 -23.52 -15.38 -3.78
CA LYS A 2 -22.35 -14.58 -4.24
C LYS A 2 -21.20 -14.46 -3.21
N GLY A 3 -21.41 -14.96 -1.99
CA GLY A 3 -20.41 -14.83 -0.91
C GLY A 3 -19.37 -15.95 -0.82
N LEU A 4 -19.71 -17.14 -1.34
CA LEU A 4 -18.82 -18.32 -1.19
C LEU A 4 -17.61 -18.29 -2.13
N ASN A 5 -17.75 -17.65 -3.31
CA ASN A 5 -16.65 -17.52 -4.26
C ASN A 5 -15.57 -16.52 -3.83
N TYR A 6 -15.92 -15.54 -2.98
CA TYR A 6 -14.97 -14.53 -2.50
C TYR A 6 -14.03 -15.09 -1.43
N LEU A 7 -14.54 -15.96 -0.54
CA LEU A 7 -13.71 -16.63 0.48
C LEU A 7 -12.73 -17.64 -0.15
N LEU A 8 -13.17 -18.42 -1.13
CA LEU A 8 -12.31 -19.37 -1.85
C LEU A 8 -11.22 -18.68 -2.68
N PHE A 9 -11.49 -17.46 -3.16
CA PHE A 9 -10.53 -16.63 -3.87
C PHE A 9 -9.44 -16.09 -2.93
N LEU A 10 -9.80 -15.68 -1.72
CA LEU A 10 -8.86 -15.24 -0.70
C LEU A 10 -7.93 -16.38 -0.23
N GLU A 11 -8.45 -17.60 -0.05
CA GLU A 11 -7.64 -18.76 0.33
C GLU A 11 -6.64 -19.20 -0.74
N LYS A 12 -7.01 -19.12 -2.04
CA LYS A 12 -6.08 -19.47 -3.12
C LYS A 12 -4.93 -18.46 -3.27
N ASN A 13 -5.19 -17.18 -3.05
CA ASN A 13 -4.13 -16.16 -3.11
C ASN A 13 -3.23 -16.14 -1.86
N PHE A 14 -3.74 -16.63 -0.71
CA PHE A 14 -2.95 -16.71 0.53
C PHE A 14 -1.89 -17.82 0.53
N ARG A 15 -2.01 -18.84 -0.35
CA ARG A 15 -1.05 -19.95 -0.44
C ARG A 15 0.15 -19.68 -1.36
N ARG A 16 0.22 -18.52 -2.01
CA ARG A 16 1.34 -18.16 -2.89
C ARG A 16 2.47 -17.41 -2.17
N VAL A 17 2.66 -17.67 -0.88
CA VAL A 17 3.77 -17.11 -0.11
C VAL A 17 4.95 -18.06 -0.20
N PHE A 18 6.04 -17.60 -0.81
CA PHE A 18 7.41 -18.10 -0.74
C PHE A 18 7.74 -19.47 -1.34
N TYR A 19 8.07 -19.49 -2.62
CA TYR A 19 9.20 -20.27 -3.13
C TYR A 19 9.82 -19.47 -4.29
N SER A 20 10.75 -18.57 -3.99
CA SER A 20 11.67 -18.03 -4.99
C SER A 20 13.01 -18.72 -4.82
N THR A 21 13.37 -19.53 -5.79
CA THR A 21 14.72 -20.08 -5.97
C THR A 21 15.25 -19.68 -7.33
N LYS A 22 15.40 -18.36 -7.54
CA LYS A 22 16.31 -17.75 -8.53
C LYS A 22 16.58 -16.34 -8.03
N GLU A 23 17.85 -15.99 -7.93
CA GLU A 23 18.34 -14.68 -7.43
C GLU A 23 18.01 -13.53 -8.40
N GLY A 24 16.72 -13.27 -8.66
CA GLY A 24 16.26 -12.07 -9.32
C GLY A 24 15.96 -10.98 -8.31
N ILE A 25 16.34 -9.74 -8.60
CA ILE A 25 15.95 -8.60 -7.76
C ILE A 25 14.47 -8.33 -7.99
N VAL A 26 13.63 -8.65 -7.01
CA VAL A 26 12.21 -8.32 -7.03
C VAL A 26 12.04 -6.81 -6.81
N ILE A 27 11.30 -6.18 -7.69
CA ILE A 27 11.02 -4.74 -7.66
C ILE A 27 9.51 -4.53 -7.59
N TRP A 28 9.08 -3.52 -6.85
CA TRP A 28 7.70 -3.08 -6.82
C TRP A 28 7.41 -2.10 -7.95
N TYR A 29 6.27 -2.32 -8.58
CA TYR A 29 5.71 -1.43 -9.61
C TYR A 29 4.32 -0.99 -9.18
N ALA A 30 3.97 0.27 -9.46
CA ALA A 30 2.63 0.79 -9.31
C ALA A 30 1.98 0.95 -10.69
N LEU A 31 0.78 0.42 -10.86
CA LEU A 31 -0.05 0.61 -12.05
C LEU A 31 -1.22 1.50 -11.71
N THR A 32 -1.43 2.56 -12.49
CA THR A 32 -2.63 3.38 -12.37
C THR A 32 -3.85 2.62 -12.86
N CYS A 33 -4.99 2.86 -12.24
CA CYS A 33 -6.28 2.32 -12.64
C CYS A 33 -7.40 3.32 -12.37
N GLN A 34 -8.61 3.01 -12.80
CA GLN A 34 -9.76 3.86 -12.47
C GLN A 34 -10.02 3.81 -10.96
N LYS A 35 -10.33 4.98 -10.40
CA LYS A 35 -10.66 5.12 -8.99
C LYS A 35 -11.92 4.31 -8.65
N LYS A 36 -11.86 3.51 -7.59
CA LYS A 36 -12.86 2.54 -7.12
C LYS A 36 -12.87 1.22 -7.88
N GLU A 37 -12.02 1.04 -8.86
CA GLU A 37 -11.87 -0.21 -9.61
C GLU A 37 -10.58 -0.96 -9.29
N GLU A 38 -9.88 -0.55 -8.24
CA GLU A 38 -8.58 -1.12 -7.85
C GLU A 38 -8.67 -2.64 -7.65
N TYR A 39 -9.70 -3.11 -6.95
CA TYR A 39 -9.88 -4.55 -6.70
C TYR A 39 -10.32 -5.32 -7.95
N SER A 40 -11.15 -4.72 -8.82
CA SER A 40 -11.54 -5.34 -10.09
C SER A 40 -10.36 -5.42 -11.04
N THR A 41 -9.55 -4.36 -11.14
CA THR A 41 -8.32 -4.34 -11.94
C THR A 41 -7.31 -5.36 -11.42
N MET A 42 -7.13 -5.47 -10.11
CA MET A 42 -6.28 -6.50 -9.49
C MET A 42 -6.74 -7.91 -9.84
N ASN A 43 -8.06 -8.17 -9.81
CA ASN A 43 -8.63 -9.45 -10.19
C ASN A 43 -8.41 -9.76 -11.68
N ILE A 44 -8.58 -8.78 -12.55
CA ILE A 44 -8.30 -8.91 -13.98
C ILE A 44 -6.83 -9.30 -14.18
N CYS A 45 -5.90 -8.57 -13.58
CA CYS A 45 -4.48 -8.86 -13.67
C CYS A 45 -4.15 -10.29 -13.17
N SER A 46 -4.67 -10.70 -12.02
CA SER A 46 -4.40 -12.03 -11.48
C SER A 46 -5.05 -13.17 -12.28
N THR A 47 -6.08 -12.87 -13.09
CA THR A 47 -6.79 -13.88 -13.88
C THR A 47 -6.22 -14.02 -15.30
N PHE A 48 -5.88 -12.89 -15.93
CA PHE A 48 -5.56 -12.85 -17.36
C PHE A 48 -4.05 -12.72 -17.66
N LEU A 49 -3.26 -12.17 -16.76
CA LEU A 49 -1.82 -12.07 -16.98
C LEU A 49 -1.12 -13.39 -16.66
N HIS A 50 -0.09 -13.68 -17.43
CA HIS A 50 0.71 -14.89 -17.23
C HIS A 50 1.47 -14.83 -15.90
N GLU A 51 1.45 -15.91 -15.15
CA GLU A 51 2.07 -15.98 -13.81
C GLU A 51 3.57 -15.73 -13.76
N LYS A 52 4.28 -15.84 -14.89
CA LYS A 52 5.71 -15.51 -15.00
C LYS A 52 5.98 -14.00 -15.03
N ALA A 53 4.96 -13.16 -15.25
CA ALA A 53 5.12 -11.72 -15.35
C ALA A 53 5.26 -11.04 -13.99
N PHE A 54 4.76 -11.66 -12.93
CA PHE A 54 4.79 -11.10 -11.58
C PHE A 54 4.68 -12.18 -10.51
N ASN A 55 5.25 -11.91 -9.35
CA ASN A 55 5.16 -12.79 -8.18
C ASN A 55 3.85 -12.54 -7.42
N ARG A 56 3.43 -11.27 -7.35
CA ARG A 56 2.24 -10.84 -6.61
C ARG A 56 1.65 -9.58 -7.22
N VAL A 57 0.30 -9.48 -7.21
CA VAL A 57 -0.45 -8.25 -7.45
C VAL A 57 -1.30 -7.94 -6.22
N PHE A 58 -1.29 -6.68 -5.76
CA PHE A 58 -1.93 -6.30 -4.50
C PHE A 58 -2.30 -4.82 -4.46
N VAL A 59 -3.07 -4.44 -3.45
CA VAL A 59 -3.33 -3.05 -3.06
C VAL A 59 -2.77 -2.81 -1.66
N LEU A 60 -2.35 -1.59 -1.40
CA LEU A 60 -1.94 -1.17 -0.07
C LEU A 60 -3.11 -0.50 0.64
N THR A 61 -3.35 -0.89 1.87
CA THR A 61 -4.45 -0.40 2.70
C THR A 61 -3.95 0.13 4.04
N TYR A 62 -4.80 0.88 4.75
CA TYR A 62 -4.54 1.27 6.13
C TYR A 62 -5.80 1.18 6.97
N ASP A 63 -5.62 0.85 8.24
CA ASP A 63 -6.69 0.86 9.22
C ASP A 63 -6.96 2.29 9.70
N ARG A 64 -8.23 2.65 9.81
CA ARG A 64 -8.65 3.89 10.44
C ARG A 64 -9.89 3.71 11.27
N MET A 65 -10.04 4.56 12.28
CA MET A 65 -11.28 4.62 13.05
C MET A 65 -12.23 5.63 12.44
N ARG A 66 -13.49 5.25 12.28
CA ARG A 66 -14.60 6.11 11.88
C ARG A 66 -15.65 6.11 12.96
N ARG A 67 -16.10 7.30 13.38
CA ARG A 67 -17.22 7.44 14.32
C ARG A 67 -18.54 7.42 13.55
N PHE A 68 -19.40 6.49 13.90
CA PHE A 68 -20.75 6.38 13.36
C PHE A 68 -21.72 6.08 14.50
N GLU A 69 -22.83 6.82 14.59
CA GLU A 69 -23.84 6.70 15.67
C GLU A 69 -23.23 6.69 17.08
N GLY A 70 -22.23 7.53 17.32
CA GLY A 70 -21.56 7.64 18.62
C GLY A 70 -20.48 6.60 18.90
N VAL A 71 -20.42 5.52 18.12
CA VAL A 71 -19.49 4.39 18.28
C VAL A 71 -18.32 4.48 17.29
N TRP A 72 -17.16 4.03 17.71
CA TRP A 72 -15.97 3.96 16.85
C TRP A 72 -15.91 2.58 16.17
N HIS A 73 -15.83 2.59 14.84
CA HIS A 73 -15.67 1.41 14.01
C HIS A 73 -14.35 1.45 13.29
N MET A 74 -13.67 0.31 13.23
CA MET A 74 -12.48 0.15 12.42
C MET A 74 -12.87 -0.15 10.97
N GLU A 75 -12.29 0.59 10.03
CA GLU A 75 -12.45 0.35 8.59
C GLU A 75 -11.09 0.34 7.90
N LYS A 76 -10.97 -0.42 6.83
CA LYS A 76 -9.81 -0.40 5.94
C LYS A 76 -10.07 0.56 4.79
N LYS A 77 -9.06 1.33 4.44
CA LYS A 77 -9.04 2.24 3.29
C LYS A 77 -7.82 1.98 2.43
N LEU A 78 -7.95 2.25 1.14
CA LEU A 78 -6.80 2.23 0.24
C LEU A 78 -5.79 3.30 0.67
N LEU A 79 -4.54 2.91 0.78
CA LEU A 79 -3.44 3.82 1.06
C LEU A 79 -3.16 4.70 -0.17
N PHE A 80 -3.26 4.12 -1.36
CA PHE A 80 -3.09 4.76 -2.66
C PHE A 80 -4.29 4.48 -3.57
N PRO A 81 -5.36 5.32 -3.51
CA PRO A 81 -6.48 5.20 -4.44
C PRO A 81 -6.03 5.33 -5.91
N ALA A 82 -6.71 4.62 -6.79
CA ALA A 82 -6.43 4.54 -8.22
C ALA A 82 -5.08 3.88 -8.58
N HIS A 83 -4.53 3.06 -7.68
CA HIS A 83 -3.29 2.31 -7.93
C HIS A 83 -3.40 0.87 -7.42
N ILE A 84 -2.81 -0.05 -8.19
CA ILE A 84 -2.49 -1.40 -7.77
C ILE A 84 -0.98 -1.62 -7.88
N PHE A 85 -0.45 -2.58 -7.16
CA PHE A 85 0.98 -2.83 -7.05
C PHE A 85 1.32 -4.23 -7.55
N PHE A 86 2.49 -4.35 -8.17
CA PHE A 86 3.06 -5.63 -8.58
C PHE A 86 4.42 -5.82 -7.94
N GLU A 87 4.71 -7.06 -7.56
CA GLU A 87 6.06 -7.55 -7.32
C GLU A 87 6.51 -8.33 -8.55
N SER A 88 7.56 -7.88 -9.23
CA SER A 88 8.07 -8.55 -10.42
C SER A 88 9.60 -8.45 -10.51
N GLU A 89 10.21 -9.46 -11.09
CA GLU A 89 11.65 -9.50 -11.40
C GLU A 89 11.93 -8.96 -12.81
N ASP A 90 10.90 -8.95 -13.69
CA ASP A 90 11.06 -8.57 -15.10
C ASP A 90 10.00 -7.55 -15.54
N ARG A 91 10.40 -6.27 -15.55
CA ARG A 91 9.57 -5.17 -16.04
C ARG A 91 9.10 -5.38 -17.48
N LYS A 92 9.96 -5.96 -18.33
CA LYS A 92 9.67 -6.11 -19.77
C LYS A 92 8.51 -7.10 -19.95
N THR A 93 8.63 -8.28 -19.35
CA THR A 93 7.58 -9.31 -19.40
C THR A 93 6.28 -8.77 -18.78
N LEU A 94 6.33 -8.08 -17.63
CA LEU A 94 5.14 -7.47 -17.03
C LEU A 94 4.49 -6.44 -17.98
N THR A 95 5.27 -5.57 -18.61
CA THR A 95 4.75 -4.56 -19.53
C THR A 95 4.13 -5.19 -20.79
N GLU A 96 4.74 -6.26 -21.32
CA GLU A 96 4.23 -6.96 -22.48
C GLU A 96 2.89 -7.67 -22.18
N GLU A 97 2.78 -8.31 -21.02
CA GLU A 97 1.55 -8.96 -20.59
C GLU A 97 0.42 -7.93 -20.33
N LEU A 98 0.73 -6.82 -19.70
CA LEU A 98 -0.25 -5.73 -19.50
C LEU A 98 -0.78 -5.19 -20.83
N ARG A 99 0.07 -5.02 -21.84
CA ARG A 99 -0.32 -4.56 -23.18
C ARG A 99 -1.15 -5.60 -23.94
N ARG A 100 -0.94 -6.89 -23.68
CA ARG A 100 -1.71 -7.98 -24.32
C ARG A 100 -3.09 -8.16 -23.71
N CYS A 101 -3.36 -7.61 -22.52
CA CYS A 101 -4.65 -7.71 -21.87
C CYS A 101 -5.63 -6.69 -22.48
N PRO A 102 -6.65 -7.11 -23.26
CA PRO A 102 -7.54 -6.20 -23.98
C PRO A 102 -8.29 -5.27 -23.03
N ILE A 103 -8.66 -5.77 -21.85
CA ILE A 103 -9.42 -5.03 -20.83
C ILE A 103 -8.61 -3.87 -20.26
N LEU A 104 -7.28 -4.00 -20.20
CA LEU A 104 -6.38 -2.97 -19.65
C LEU A 104 -5.91 -1.99 -20.72
N ASN A 105 -5.96 -2.35 -22.00
CA ASN A 105 -5.54 -1.48 -23.11
C ASN A 105 -6.46 -0.29 -23.35
N GLU A 106 -7.72 -0.37 -22.92
CA GLU A 106 -8.70 0.73 -23.08
C GLU A 106 -8.50 1.84 -22.04
N ILE A 107 -7.68 1.60 -21.03
CA ILE A 107 -7.39 2.53 -19.95
C ILE A 107 -5.95 2.99 -20.14
N GLU A 108 -5.70 4.30 -20.09
CA GLU A 108 -4.34 4.83 -20.02
C GLU A 108 -3.68 4.42 -18.71
N ASN A 109 -3.24 3.16 -18.66
CA ASN A 109 -2.55 2.59 -17.51
C ASN A 109 -1.07 2.94 -17.58
N GLU A 110 -0.59 3.66 -16.60
CA GLU A 110 0.82 4.00 -16.50
C GLU A 110 1.49 3.13 -15.43
N LEU A 111 2.57 2.43 -15.83
CA LEU A 111 3.36 1.56 -14.95
C LEU A 111 4.60 2.30 -14.45
N PHE A 112 4.66 2.57 -13.16
CA PHE A 112 5.76 3.24 -12.49
C PHE A 112 6.63 2.27 -11.70
N VAL A 113 7.93 2.53 -11.67
CA VAL A 113 8.85 1.85 -10.74
C VAL A 113 8.79 2.53 -9.39
N ILE A 114 8.62 1.75 -8.32
CA ILE A 114 8.74 2.23 -6.94
C ILE A 114 10.21 2.23 -6.56
N ARG A 115 10.67 3.32 -5.97
CA ARG A 115 12.06 3.41 -5.50
C ARG A 115 12.28 2.44 -4.34
N ARG A 116 13.48 1.89 -4.27
CA ARG A 116 13.84 0.91 -3.24
C ARG A 116 13.61 1.42 -1.82
N GLU A 117 13.87 2.70 -1.60
CA GLU A 117 13.69 3.33 -0.30
C GLU A 117 12.20 3.46 0.06
N GLU A 118 11.35 3.79 -0.93
CA GLU A 118 9.88 3.84 -0.78
C GLU A 118 9.32 2.44 -0.51
N GLU A 119 9.80 1.45 -1.27
CA GLU A 119 9.44 0.05 -1.08
C GLU A 119 9.84 -0.44 0.32
N THR A 120 11.06 -0.13 0.77
CA THR A 120 11.55 -0.48 2.11
C THR A 120 10.66 0.13 3.19
N LEU A 121 10.38 1.43 3.09
CA LEU A 121 9.50 2.11 4.04
C LEU A 121 8.09 1.50 4.07
N LEU A 122 7.52 1.18 2.91
CA LEU A 122 6.19 0.57 2.83
C LEU A 122 6.18 -0.86 3.42
N LYS A 123 7.26 -1.62 3.22
CA LYS A 123 7.43 -2.95 3.83
C LYS A 123 7.60 -2.90 5.35
N GLU A 124 8.24 -1.85 5.88
CA GLU A 124 8.36 -1.65 7.32
C GLU A 124 7.03 -1.23 7.97
N LEU A 125 6.23 -0.41 7.25
CA LEU A 125 4.97 0.11 7.76
C LEU A 125 3.81 -0.88 7.62
N CYS A 126 3.78 -1.66 6.54
CA CYS A 126 2.68 -2.56 6.24
C CYS A 126 3.00 -4.00 6.65
N ASP A 127 1.97 -4.74 7.02
CA ASP A 127 2.09 -6.18 7.25
C ASP A 127 2.17 -6.96 5.92
N GLU A 128 2.34 -8.28 6.00
CA GLU A 128 2.43 -9.17 4.83
C GLU A 128 1.23 -9.08 3.89
N SER A 129 0.07 -8.68 4.40
CA SER A 129 -1.14 -8.46 3.57
C SER A 129 -1.14 -7.11 2.85
N GLY A 130 -0.14 -6.25 3.09
CA GLY A 130 -0.07 -4.88 2.57
C GLY A 130 -0.95 -3.90 3.35
N ASN A 131 -1.26 -4.19 4.63
CA ASN A 131 -2.08 -3.34 5.46
C ASN A 131 -1.28 -2.61 6.54
N LEU A 132 -1.34 -1.30 6.55
CA LEU A 132 -0.82 -0.43 7.60
C LEU A 132 -1.81 -0.42 8.77
N ARG A 133 -1.47 -1.15 9.83
CA ARG A 133 -2.34 -1.29 11.01
C ARG A 133 -2.39 0.00 11.83
N MET A 134 -3.41 0.09 12.71
CA MET A 134 -3.51 1.16 13.69
C MET A 134 -2.30 1.17 14.64
N SER A 135 -1.85 2.38 14.94
CA SER A 135 -0.89 2.62 16.03
C SER A 135 -1.57 3.27 17.22
N GLU A 136 -0.97 3.12 18.39
CA GLU A 136 -1.38 3.76 19.63
C GLU A 136 -0.22 4.59 20.19
N GLY A 137 -0.53 5.76 20.72
CA GLY A 137 0.47 6.66 21.28
C GLY A 137 -0.09 7.53 22.40
N ILE A 138 0.83 8.27 23.01
CA ILE A 138 0.55 9.31 24.00
C ILE A 138 1.25 10.59 23.57
N ILE A 139 0.80 11.75 24.10
CA ILE A 139 1.48 13.02 23.90
C ILE A 139 1.93 13.52 25.28
N ARG A 140 3.22 13.67 25.49
CA ARG A 140 3.82 14.24 26.69
C ARG A 140 4.57 15.51 26.32
N GLU A 141 4.29 16.60 27.01
CA GLU A 141 4.92 17.90 26.77
C GLU A 141 4.91 18.30 25.28
N GLY A 142 3.81 18.00 24.58
CA GLY A 142 3.67 18.29 23.16
C GLY A 142 4.36 17.28 22.20
N ILE A 143 5.14 16.35 22.73
CA ILE A 143 5.90 15.36 21.92
C ILE A 143 5.11 14.05 21.81
N PRO A 144 4.82 13.58 20.61
CA PRO A 144 4.18 12.29 20.42
C PRO A 144 5.15 11.13 20.70
N GLN A 145 4.70 10.16 21.45
CA GLN A 145 5.41 8.90 21.73
C GLN A 145 4.51 7.75 21.30
N ILE A 146 4.96 6.94 20.37
CA ILE A 146 4.19 5.78 19.89
C ILE A 146 4.54 4.56 20.75
N VAL A 147 3.52 4.02 21.43
CA VAL A 147 3.70 2.89 22.35
C VAL A 147 3.49 1.56 21.65
N LYS A 148 2.65 1.54 20.59
CA LYS A 148 2.30 0.29 19.86
C LYS A 148 1.98 0.58 18.39
N GLY A 149 2.25 -0.41 17.54
CA GLY A 149 1.91 -0.39 16.12
C GLY A 149 3.08 0.03 15.22
N PRO A 150 2.82 0.09 13.91
CA PRO A 150 3.86 0.26 12.89
C PRO A 150 4.56 1.63 12.92
N LEU A 151 3.94 2.66 13.54
CA LEU A 151 4.59 3.96 13.67
C LEU A 151 5.59 4.07 14.84
N LYS A 152 5.77 3.00 15.63
CA LYS A 152 6.73 3.00 16.74
C LYS A 152 8.15 3.09 16.21
N GLY A 153 8.91 4.07 16.69
CA GLY A 153 10.26 4.38 16.20
C GLY A 153 10.28 5.27 14.95
N MET A 154 9.11 5.64 14.44
CA MET A 154 8.96 6.54 13.28
C MET A 154 8.36 7.90 13.66
N GLU A 155 8.41 8.28 14.93
CA GLU A 155 7.82 9.52 15.46
C GLU A 155 8.32 10.77 14.72
N SER A 156 9.59 10.78 14.33
CA SER A 156 10.20 11.88 13.55
C SER A 156 9.57 12.09 12.17
N ARG A 157 8.95 11.06 11.61
CA ARG A 157 8.24 11.12 10.33
C ARG A 157 6.81 11.60 10.46
N ILE A 158 6.27 11.75 11.69
CA ILE A 158 4.90 12.18 11.90
C ILE A 158 4.82 13.70 11.73
N ARG A 159 4.22 14.13 10.62
CA ARG A 159 4.05 15.56 10.29
C ARG A 159 2.86 16.21 10.99
N LYS A 160 1.80 15.45 11.18
CA LYS A 160 0.55 15.94 11.76
C LYS A 160 -0.22 14.81 12.42
N ILE A 161 -0.81 15.10 13.57
CA ILE A 161 -1.75 14.20 14.27
C ILE A 161 -3.12 14.88 14.32
N ASP A 162 -4.13 14.22 13.79
CA ASP A 162 -5.55 14.56 13.92
C ASP A 162 -6.19 13.63 14.96
N ARG A 163 -6.25 14.08 16.21
CA ARG A 163 -6.79 13.27 17.30
C ARG A 163 -8.30 12.99 17.15
N HIS A 164 -9.04 13.95 16.56
CA HIS A 164 -10.48 13.78 16.35
C HIS A 164 -10.78 12.71 15.31
N LYS A 165 -9.93 12.58 14.29
CA LYS A 165 -10.05 11.56 13.25
C LYS A 165 -9.26 10.30 13.57
N ARG A 166 -8.46 10.30 14.66
CA ARG A 166 -7.53 9.23 15.01
C ARG A 166 -6.61 8.88 13.83
N LEU A 167 -6.04 9.91 13.21
CA LEU A 167 -5.16 9.80 12.04
C LEU A 167 -3.87 10.58 12.23
N ALA A 168 -2.80 10.05 11.70
CA ALA A 168 -1.54 10.75 11.48
C ALA A 168 -1.31 10.95 9.97
N LYS A 169 -0.58 12.02 9.63
CA LYS A 169 0.11 12.16 8.34
C LYS A 169 1.57 11.84 8.56
N VAL A 170 2.04 10.81 7.88
CA VAL A 170 3.42 10.32 7.97
C VAL A 170 4.17 10.78 6.74
N ASP A 171 5.32 11.39 6.94
CA ASP A 171 6.22 11.78 5.87
C ASP A 171 6.84 10.52 5.26
N ALA A 172 6.55 10.33 4.01
CA ALA A 172 7.10 9.25 3.22
C ALA A 172 8.07 9.77 2.15
N ALA A 173 8.25 11.10 2.07
CA ALA A 173 9.25 11.68 1.20
C ALA A 173 10.63 11.26 1.68
N ILE A 174 11.38 10.69 0.77
CA ILE A 174 12.79 10.43 0.97
C ILE A 174 13.50 11.60 0.30
N ASP A 175 14.31 12.31 1.10
CA ASP A 175 15.13 13.42 0.62
C ASP A 175 16.11 12.88 -0.43
N THR A 176 15.72 13.00 -1.69
CA THR A 176 16.61 12.72 -2.80
C THR A 176 17.02 14.05 -3.42
N THR A 177 18.12 14.59 -2.92
CA THR A 177 18.86 15.68 -3.55
C THR A 177 19.53 15.27 -4.88
N GLU A 178 19.45 13.99 -5.24
CA GLU A 178 20.01 13.46 -6.48
C GLU A 178 19.01 12.47 -7.11
N MET A 179 18.24 12.93 -8.10
CA MET A 179 17.83 12.20 -9.30
C MET A 179 16.79 12.98 -10.08
N GLU A 180 17.24 13.94 -10.86
CA GLU A 180 16.61 14.27 -12.13
C GLU A 180 17.02 13.23 -13.17
N TYR A 181 16.10 12.86 -14.05
CA TYR A 181 16.20 11.97 -15.20
C TYR A 181 15.82 10.51 -15.00
N THR A 182 14.51 10.27 -14.96
CA THR A 182 13.83 9.24 -15.77
C THR A 182 12.33 9.50 -15.78
N GLY A 183 11.76 9.68 -16.94
CA GLY A 183 10.45 10.26 -17.21
C GLY A 183 9.24 9.39 -16.96
N SER A 184 9.08 8.78 -15.84
CA SER A 184 7.81 8.34 -15.26
C SER A 184 8.03 8.06 -13.78
N ARG A 185 7.71 9.05 -12.95
CA ARG A 185 8.06 9.03 -11.53
C ARG A 185 6.80 9.01 -10.69
N TRP A 186 6.55 7.89 -10.05
CA TRP A 186 5.58 7.81 -8.96
C TRP A 186 6.27 8.24 -7.66
N SER A 187 5.71 9.20 -6.95
CA SER A 187 6.20 9.63 -5.65
C SER A 187 5.05 10.11 -4.76
N PHE A 188 5.15 9.84 -3.47
CA PHE A 188 4.20 10.33 -2.49
C PHE A 188 4.94 11.05 -1.36
N ARG A 189 4.41 12.23 -0.98
CA ARG A 189 4.99 13.04 0.09
C ARG A 189 4.58 12.59 1.48
N CYS A 190 3.30 12.29 1.66
CA CYS A 190 2.74 11.89 2.94
C CYS A 190 1.68 10.83 2.73
N ILE A 191 1.67 9.85 3.62
CA ILE A 191 0.65 8.82 3.69
C ILE A 191 -0.21 8.98 4.95
N PRO A 192 -1.50 8.62 4.90
CA PRO A 192 -2.33 8.53 6.09
C PRO A 192 -2.00 7.26 6.87
N ALA A 193 -2.00 7.35 8.19
CA ALA A 193 -1.87 6.21 9.08
C ALA A 193 -2.87 6.34 10.23
N GLY A 194 -3.49 5.25 10.64
CA GLY A 194 -4.32 5.25 11.83
C GLY A 194 -3.47 5.42 13.09
N LEU A 195 -3.84 6.40 13.93
CA LEU A 195 -3.16 6.66 15.20
C LEU A 195 -4.14 7.12 16.26
N GLU A 196 -4.28 6.35 17.31
CA GLU A 196 -5.04 6.70 18.49
C GLU A 196 -4.15 7.24 19.60
N ILE A 197 -4.39 8.47 20.04
CA ILE A 197 -3.73 9.06 21.20
C ILE A 197 -4.57 8.76 22.44
N LYS A 198 -4.06 7.90 23.31
CA LYS A 198 -4.73 7.44 24.54
C LYS A 198 -4.65 8.47 25.66
N GLU A 199 -3.54 9.20 25.74
CA GLU A 199 -3.26 10.16 26.82
C GLU A 199 -2.56 11.40 26.27
N LYS A 200 -2.89 12.56 26.84
CA LYS A 200 -2.18 13.80 26.61
C LYS A 200 -1.91 14.51 27.95
N THR A 201 -0.65 14.63 28.30
CA THR A 201 -0.20 15.49 29.39
C THR A 201 0.39 16.80 28.85
N VAL A 202 0.11 17.87 29.54
CA VAL A 202 0.61 19.25 29.25
C VAL A 202 1.96 19.41 29.88
#